data_a3435b89d743f0da279dbbf72711c371
#
_entry.id   a3435b89d743f0da279dbbf72711c371
#
_cell.length_a   1.000
_cell.length_b   1.000
_cell.length_c   1.000
_cell.angle_alpha   90.00
_cell.angle_beta   90.00
_cell.angle_gamma   90.00
#
_symmetry.space_group_name_H-M   'P 1'
#
loop_
_entity.id
_entity.type
_entity.pdbx_description
1 polymer ?
#
loop_
_entity_poly.entity_id
_entity_poly.type
_entity_poly.pdbx_seq_one_letter_code
_entity_poly.pdbx_strand_id
1 'polypeptide(L)'
;MTNYPQLAGQVVVGTGVASGIGLAQARAFLAQGVTFFGTDLVENAELMALKQAYPSNFYFHPCDVRKSSDIKQLVAFVLEHTTQVDILLNTAGILDAYTPSLETTEELWDNIFDTNLKSIFLLTNALLPTMLAQKHGVIVNMASIAGLIAGGGGAAYTASKHAIIGYTKQLSFDYAAKGIRVNCLAPGAIKTPMNQADFAGDATMAKEVAQNTPAKRWADPSEVAELSLFLASPAADYIHGSVMQIDGGWSVGK
;
A
#
# COMPACT_ATOMS: atom_id res chain seq x y z
N MET A 1 18.20 -0.95 7.35
CA MET A 1 17.49 -0.63 6.09
C MET A 1 18.42 -0.89 4.93
N THR A 2 17.98 -1.65 3.95
CA THR A 2 18.76 -1.95 2.74
C THR A 2 18.96 -0.67 1.92
N ASN A 3 20.14 -0.50 1.34
CA ASN A 3 20.43 0.67 0.50
C ASN A 3 20.16 0.34 -0.97
N TYR A 4 19.30 1.14 -1.60
CA TYR A 4 18.96 1.08 -3.02
C TYR A 4 19.30 2.43 -3.70
N PRO A 5 20.59 2.71 -3.95
CA PRO A 5 21.03 4.02 -4.48
C PRO A 5 20.38 4.37 -5.83
N GLN A 6 19.88 3.36 -6.56
CA GLN A 6 19.18 3.56 -7.84
C GLN A 6 17.80 4.22 -7.67
N LEU A 7 17.24 4.27 -6.45
CA LEU A 7 16.01 4.99 -6.17
C LEU A 7 16.20 6.49 -5.94
N ALA A 8 17.43 6.93 -5.68
CA ALA A 8 17.73 8.34 -5.44
C ALA A 8 17.27 9.22 -6.63
N GLY A 9 16.58 10.30 -6.32
CA GLY A 9 16.03 11.24 -7.31
C GLY A 9 14.74 10.78 -8.00
N GLN A 10 14.26 9.55 -7.74
CA GLN A 10 12.96 9.11 -8.26
C GLN A 10 11.81 9.81 -7.53
N VAL A 11 10.67 9.89 -8.20
CA VAL A 11 9.43 10.48 -7.68
C VAL A 11 8.46 9.38 -7.28
N VAL A 12 8.04 9.40 -6.03
CA VAL A 12 7.12 8.45 -5.42
C VAL A 12 5.81 9.12 -5.05
N VAL A 13 4.68 8.51 -5.39
CA VAL A 13 3.36 8.86 -4.87
C VAL A 13 2.88 7.72 -3.97
N GLY A 14 2.51 8.04 -2.72
CA GLY A 14 2.08 7.04 -1.74
C GLY A 14 0.79 7.42 -1.02
N THR A 15 -0.11 6.46 -0.83
CA THR A 15 -1.38 6.64 -0.11
C THR A 15 -1.36 5.97 1.27
N GLY A 16 -2.16 6.49 2.23
CA GLY A 16 -2.25 5.94 3.57
C GLY A 16 -1.00 6.22 4.44
N VAL A 17 -0.35 7.39 4.21
CA VAL A 17 0.97 7.68 4.78
C VAL A 17 0.96 8.18 6.22
N ALA A 18 -0.21 8.45 6.80
CA ALA A 18 -0.29 8.97 8.16
C ALA A 18 0.01 7.92 9.24
N SER A 19 0.00 6.63 8.91
CA SER A 19 0.25 5.56 9.88
C SER A 19 0.70 4.25 9.25
N GLY A 20 1.03 3.27 10.09
CA GLY A 20 1.23 1.88 9.70
C GLY A 20 2.22 1.66 8.56
N ILE A 21 1.83 0.83 7.59
CA ILE A 21 2.68 0.45 6.46
C ILE A 21 2.99 1.66 5.57
N GLY A 22 2.01 2.53 5.28
CA GLY A 22 2.21 3.71 4.42
C GLY A 22 3.22 4.69 5.01
N LEU A 23 3.18 4.93 6.34
CA LEU A 23 4.17 5.75 7.03
C LEU A 23 5.56 5.12 7.00
N ALA A 24 5.63 3.80 7.21
CA ALA A 24 6.90 3.07 7.13
C ALA A 24 7.50 3.13 5.71
N GLN A 25 6.67 2.99 4.67
CA GLN A 25 7.09 3.19 3.29
C GLN A 25 7.61 4.60 3.05
N ALA A 26 6.86 5.64 3.47
CA ALA A 26 7.31 7.03 3.31
C ALA A 26 8.70 7.25 3.92
N ARG A 27 8.93 6.78 5.15
CA ARG A 27 10.25 6.85 5.83
C ARG A 27 11.33 6.09 5.07
N ALA A 28 11.02 4.87 4.65
CA ALA A 28 11.98 4.01 3.96
C ALA A 28 12.42 4.57 2.61
N PHE A 29 11.47 5.07 1.82
CA PHE A 29 11.74 5.66 0.51
C PHE A 29 12.47 7.00 0.63
N LEU A 30 12.05 7.89 1.52
CA LEU A 30 12.74 9.17 1.77
C LEU A 30 14.21 8.96 2.17
N ALA A 31 14.51 7.93 2.96
CA ALA A 31 15.88 7.57 3.31
C ALA A 31 16.72 7.11 2.10
N GLN A 32 16.11 6.74 0.98
CA GLN A 32 16.81 6.45 -0.28
C GLN A 32 17.04 7.70 -1.15
N GLY A 33 16.60 8.88 -0.71
CA GLY A 33 16.79 10.14 -1.46
C GLY A 33 15.77 10.37 -2.58
N VAL A 34 14.58 9.80 -2.48
CA VAL A 34 13.48 10.07 -3.42
C VAL A 34 12.80 11.41 -3.11
N THR A 35 12.01 11.93 -4.06
CA THR A 35 10.95 12.91 -3.79
C THR A 35 9.65 12.15 -3.57
N PHE A 36 9.01 12.36 -2.41
CA PHE A 36 7.85 11.60 -1.98
C PHE A 36 6.61 12.49 -1.82
N PHE A 37 5.57 12.22 -2.59
CA PHE A 37 4.24 12.82 -2.47
C PHE A 37 3.35 11.87 -1.68
N GLY A 38 3.09 12.21 -0.43
CA GLY A 38 2.25 11.43 0.46
C GLY A 38 0.83 11.96 0.55
N THR A 39 -0.14 11.07 0.68
CA THR A 39 -1.53 11.44 0.93
C THR A 39 -2.20 10.57 2.00
N ASP A 40 -3.07 11.20 2.76
CA ASP A 40 -3.98 10.59 3.74
C ASP A 40 -5.15 11.55 3.96
N LEU A 41 -6.11 11.18 4.82
CA LEU A 41 -7.26 12.04 5.15
C LEU A 41 -6.83 13.31 5.88
N VAL A 42 -5.88 13.22 6.80
CA VAL A 42 -5.42 14.33 7.63
C VAL A 42 -3.91 14.30 7.85
N GLU A 43 -3.32 15.48 8.02
CA GLU A 43 -1.94 15.61 8.46
C GLU A 43 -1.85 15.40 9.98
N ASN A 44 -0.85 14.64 10.43
CA ASN A 44 -0.61 14.38 11.83
C ASN A 44 0.85 14.70 12.24
N ALA A 45 1.18 14.49 13.52
CA ALA A 45 2.51 14.78 14.06
C ALA A 45 3.64 14.01 13.34
N GLU A 46 3.37 12.77 12.91
CA GLU A 46 4.34 11.94 12.18
C GLU A 46 4.68 12.53 10.81
N LEU A 47 3.67 13.02 10.09
CA LEU A 47 3.85 13.67 8.79
C LEU A 47 4.52 15.04 8.93
N MET A 48 4.19 15.79 9.99
CA MET A 48 4.90 17.05 10.30
C MET A 48 6.38 16.80 10.58
N ALA A 49 6.71 15.74 11.32
CA ALA A 49 8.10 15.34 11.56
C ALA A 49 8.82 14.94 10.25
N LEU A 50 8.14 14.25 9.33
CA LEU A 50 8.71 13.95 8.00
C LEU A 50 8.97 15.23 7.19
N LYS A 51 8.06 16.20 7.19
CA LYS A 51 8.27 17.49 6.53
C LYS A 51 9.49 18.23 7.09
N GLN A 52 9.68 18.19 8.41
CA GLN A 52 10.85 18.80 9.05
C GLN A 52 12.16 18.08 8.68
N ALA A 53 12.14 16.75 8.65
CA ALA A 53 13.31 15.95 8.32
C ALA A 53 13.69 16.00 6.82
N TYR A 54 12.70 16.15 5.94
CA TYR A 54 12.85 16.12 4.48
C TYR A 54 12.15 17.32 3.79
N PRO A 55 12.50 18.58 4.12
CA PRO A 55 11.73 19.77 3.71
C PRO A 55 11.68 19.99 2.20
N SER A 56 12.63 19.43 1.45
CA SER A 56 12.68 19.57 -0.02
C SER A 56 12.25 18.31 -0.76
N ASN A 57 11.97 17.21 -0.02
CA ASN A 57 11.73 15.91 -0.63
C ASN A 57 10.41 15.28 -0.20
N PHE A 58 9.76 15.77 0.86
CA PHE A 58 8.47 15.26 1.30
C PHE A 58 7.37 16.32 1.15
N TYR A 59 6.37 15.97 0.36
CA TYR A 59 5.17 16.77 0.11
C TYR A 59 3.94 16.01 0.59
N PHE A 60 3.02 16.69 1.26
CA PHE A 60 1.76 16.09 1.70
C PHE A 60 0.58 16.86 1.15
N HIS A 61 -0.42 16.11 0.64
CA HIS A 61 -1.71 16.65 0.22
C HIS A 61 -2.84 15.82 0.84
N PRO A 62 -3.79 16.42 1.58
CA PRO A 62 -4.92 15.68 2.13
C PRO A 62 -5.84 15.19 1.01
N CYS A 63 -6.28 13.92 1.08
CA CYS A 63 -7.14 13.33 0.05
C CYS A 63 -7.97 12.20 0.65
N ASP A 64 -9.27 12.26 0.48
CA ASP A 64 -10.13 11.09 0.64
C ASP A 64 -10.08 10.27 -0.67
N VAL A 65 -9.32 9.20 -0.64
CA VAL A 65 -9.07 8.36 -1.83
C VAL A 65 -10.33 7.74 -2.44
N ARG A 66 -11.47 7.76 -1.73
CA ARG A 66 -12.78 7.32 -2.24
C ARG A 66 -13.36 8.32 -3.23
N LYS A 67 -12.93 9.59 -3.16
CA LYS A 67 -13.50 10.69 -3.93
C LYS A 67 -12.67 10.99 -5.18
N SER A 68 -13.26 10.84 -6.35
CA SER A 68 -12.61 11.19 -7.63
C SER A 68 -12.19 12.65 -7.70
N SER A 69 -12.91 13.57 -7.03
CA SER A 69 -12.55 14.99 -6.93
C SER A 69 -11.22 15.19 -6.22
N ASP A 70 -11.03 14.51 -5.09
CA ASP A 70 -9.84 14.67 -4.25
C ASP A 70 -8.62 14.02 -4.93
N ILE A 71 -8.82 12.87 -5.60
CA ILE A 71 -7.78 12.24 -6.41
C ILE A 71 -7.33 13.17 -7.55
N LYS A 72 -8.27 13.86 -8.23
CA LYS A 72 -7.91 14.84 -9.26
C LYS A 72 -7.09 16.00 -8.69
N GLN A 73 -7.42 16.49 -7.49
CA GLN A 73 -6.66 17.54 -6.82
C GLN A 73 -5.27 17.05 -6.41
N LEU A 74 -5.16 15.83 -5.86
CA LEU A 74 -3.88 15.22 -5.54
C LEU A 74 -2.99 15.09 -6.79
N VAL A 75 -3.54 14.60 -7.90
CA VAL A 75 -2.78 14.46 -9.16
C VAL A 75 -2.34 15.82 -9.70
N ALA A 76 -3.22 16.84 -9.68
CA ALA A 76 -2.87 18.19 -10.05
C ALA A 76 -1.73 18.72 -9.17
N PHE A 77 -1.84 18.57 -7.85
CA PHE A 77 -0.79 18.94 -6.91
C PHE A 77 0.55 18.26 -7.21
N VAL A 78 0.56 16.97 -7.49
CA VAL A 78 1.79 16.24 -7.87
C VAL A 78 2.38 16.84 -9.15
N LEU A 79 1.56 17.01 -10.20
CA LEU A 79 2.02 17.46 -11.51
C LEU A 79 2.39 18.95 -11.57
N GLU A 80 1.99 19.76 -10.59
CA GLU A 80 2.49 21.14 -10.39
C GLU A 80 3.95 21.16 -9.90
N HIS A 81 4.39 20.10 -9.20
CA HIS A 81 5.73 20.02 -8.61
C HIS A 81 6.71 19.17 -9.44
N THR A 82 6.21 18.30 -10.31
CA THR A 82 7.05 17.41 -11.12
C THR A 82 6.35 17.00 -12.40
N THR A 83 7.15 16.69 -13.43
CA THR A 83 6.66 16.15 -14.72
C THR A 83 6.77 14.63 -14.80
N GLN A 84 7.27 13.98 -13.74
CA GLN A 84 7.48 12.52 -13.71
C GLN A 84 6.85 11.89 -12.47
N VAL A 85 6.48 10.61 -12.59
CA VAL A 85 6.09 9.75 -11.48
C VAL A 85 6.69 8.37 -11.75
N ASP A 86 7.65 7.96 -10.91
CA ASP A 86 8.38 6.72 -11.11
C ASP A 86 7.74 5.55 -10.36
N ILE A 87 7.21 5.84 -9.15
CA ILE A 87 6.69 4.80 -8.26
C ILE A 87 5.34 5.24 -7.69
N LEU A 88 4.35 4.34 -7.75
CA LEU A 88 3.06 4.49 -7.09
C LEU A 88 2.86 3.40 -6.03
N LEU A 89 2.67 3.81 -4.78
CA LEU A 89 2.40 2.94 -3.64
C LEU A 89 0.93 3.08 -3.23
N ASN A 90 0.09 2.17 -3.66
CA ASN A 90 -1.33 2.11 -3.31
C ASN A 90 -1.51 1.34 -1.99
N THR A 91 -1.38 2.03 -0.86
CA THR A 91 -1.33 1.41 0.48
C THR A 91 -2.55 1.74 1.34
N ALA A 92 -3.27 2.82 1.05
CA ALA A 92 -4.48 3.17 1.77
C ALA A 92 -5.49 2.01 1.78
N GLY A 93 -6.07 1.74 2.94
CA GLY A 93 -7.05 0.68 3.10
C GLY A 93 -7.64 0.67 4.50
N ILE A 94 -8.82 0.08 4.62
CA ILE A 94 -9.54 -0.11 5.88
C ILE A 94 -9.97 -1.57 6.03
N LEU A 95 -10.19 -1.99 7.28
CA LEU A 95 -10.69 -3.31 7.65
C LEU A 95 -12.19 -3.23 7.93
N ASP A 96 -12.91 -4.32 7.67
CA ASP A 96 -14.35 -4.44 7.91
C ASP A 96 -14.70 -5.04 9.29
N ALA A 97 -13.78 -4.95 10.25
CA ALA A 97 -13.93 -5.50 11.60
C ALA A 97 -14.32 -7.01 11.62
N TYR A 98 -13.87 -7.78 10.63
CA TYR A 98 -14.17 -9.21 10.47
C TYR A 98 -15.67 -9.52 10.34
N THR A 99 -16.46 -8.58 9.82
CA THR A 99 -17.92 -8.69 9.70
C THR A 99 -18.30 -9.83 8.75
N PRO A 100 -19.11 -10.82 9.21
CA PRO A 100 -19.57 -11.92 8.35
C PRO A 100 -20.58 -11.44 7.30
N SER A 101 -20.79 -12.23 6.25
CA SER A 101 -21.56 -11.82 5.07
C SER A 101 -22.99 -11.37 5.37
N LEU A 102 -23.72 -12.05 6.26
CA LEU A 102 -25.09 -11.68 6.61
C LEU A 102 -25.20 -10.39 7.45
N GLU A 103 -24.11 -9.99 8.10
CA GLU A 103 -24.02 -8.77 8.92
C GLU A 103 -23.37 -7.61 8.15
N THR A 104 -22.78 -7.87 6.97
CA THR A 104 -22.17 -6.86 6.12
C THR A 104 -23.28 -6.06 5.43
N THR A 105 -23.44 -4.79 5.84
CA THR A 105 -24.38 -3.88 5.17
C THR A 105 -23.84 -3.44 3.80
N GLU A 106 -24.73 -3.00 2.92
CA GLU A 106 -24.35 -2.42 1.63
C GLU A 106 -23.40 -1.22 1.81
N GLU A 107 -23.68 -0.36 2.78
CA GLU A 107 -22.82 0.80 3.11
C GLU A 107 -21.40 0.36 3.53
N LEU A 108 -21.26 -0.65 4.39
CA LEU A 108 -19.96 -1.20 4.78
C LEU A 108 -19.23 -1.79 3.58
N TRP A 109 -19.95 -2.57 2.76
CA TRP A 109 -19.43 -3.15 1.53
C TRP A 109 -18.87 -2.09 0.59
N ASP A 110 -19.67 -1.06 0.28
CA ASP A 110 -19.30 0.02 -0.62
C ASP A 110 -18.11 0.82 -0.07
N ASN A 111 -18.11 1.14 1.23
CA ASN A 111 -17.00 1.86 1.87
C ASN A 111 -15.69 1.09 1.78
N ILE A 112 -15.71 -0.24 1.98
CA ILE A 112 -14.53 -1.11 1.83
C ILE A 112 -14.04 -1.13 0.38
N PHE A 113 -14.94 -1.32 -0.58
CA PHE A 113 -14.58 -1.36 -2.00
C PHE A 113 -14.11 -0.01 -2.52
N ASP A 114 -14.77 1.08 -2.14
CA ASP A 114 -14.37 2.43 -2.53
C ASP A 114 -12.98 2.77 -1.99
N THR A 115 -12.70 2.39 -0.74
CA THR A 115 -11.40 2.68 -0.11
C THR A 115 -10.31 1.73 -0.61
N ASN A 116 -10.53 0.41 -0.60
CA ASN A 116 -9.45 -0.56 -0.81
C ASN A 116 -9.18 -0.84 -2.29
N LEU A 117 -10.18 -0.75 -3.16
CA LEU A 117 -10.06 -1.15 -4.57
C LEU A 117 -10.27 0.01 -5.54
N LYS A 118 -11.39 0.71 -5.46
CA LYS A 118 -11.73 1.77 -6.40
C LYS A 118 -10.73 2.92 -6.36
N SER A 119 -10.22 3.25 -5.16
CA SER A 119 -9.15 4.23 -4.98
C SER A 119 -7.89 3.88 -5.81
N ILE A 120 -7.48 2.60 -5.77
CA ILE A 120 -6.34 2.09 -6.54
C ILE A 120 -6.58 2.28 -8.03
N PHE A 121 -7.78 1.91 -8.50
CA PHE A 121 -8.17 2.09 -9.90
C PHE A 121 -8.12 3.57 -10.31
N LEU A 122 -8.72 4.45 -9.51
CA LEU A 122 -8.82 5.88 -9.84
C LEU A 122 -7.43 6.55 -9.87
N LEU A 123 -6.61 6.33 -8.85
CA LEU A 123 -5.29 6.97 -8.76
C LEU A 123 -4.32 6.39 -9.80
N THR A 124 -4.33 5.07 -9.98
CA THR A 124 -3.52 4.42 -11.02
C THR A 124 -3.84 4.98 -12.40
N ASN A 125 -5.11 5.01 -12.80
CA ASN A 125 -5.48 5.53 -14.12
C ASN A 125 -5.19 7.03 -14.31
N ALA A 126 -5.17 7.80 -13.23
CA ALA A 126 -4.84 9.22 -13.29
C ALA A 126 -3.33 9.48 -13.48
N LEU A 127 -2.44 8.61 -12.93
CA LEU A 127 -0.98 8.75 -13.03
C LEU A 127 -0.35 7.90 -14.15
N LEU A 128 -1.01 6.83 -14.55
CA LEU A 128 -0.51 5.90 -15.58
C LEU A 128 -0.15 6.58 -16.91
N PRO A 129 -0.89 7.58 -17.43
CA PRO A 129 -0.49 8.29 -18.65
C PRO A 129 0.90 8.94 -18.54
N THR A 130 1.25 9.52 -17.38
CA THR A 130 2.57 10.08 -17.11
C THR A 130 3.65 8.99 -17.15
N MET A 131 3.43 7.88 -16.46
CA MET A 131 4.36 6.74 -16.47
C MET A 131 4.53 6.14 -17.88
N LEU A 132 3.45 6.03 -18.65
CA LEU A 132 3.50 5.54 -20.04
C LEU A 132 4.29 6.47 -20.98
N ALA A 133 4.14 7.79 -20.81
CA ALA A 133 4.92 8.77 -21.57
C ALA A 133 6.43 8.67 -21.27
N GLN A 134 6.80 8.36 -20.03
CA GLN A 134 8.17 8.10 -19.58
C GLN A 134 8.70 6.73 -20.07
N LYS A 135 7.81 5.80 -20.45
CA LYS A 135 8.11 4.38 -20.69
C LYS A 135 8.75 3.71 -19.47
N HIS A 136 8.41 4.19 -18.30
CA HIS A 136 8.91 3.72 -17.01
C HIS A 136 7.87 3.99 -15.92
N GLY A 137 7.67 3.00 -15.06
CA GLY A 137 6.84 3.15 -13.87
C GLY A 137 6.78 1.84 -13.07
N VAL A 138 6.70 1.99 -11.75
CA VAL A 138 6.49 0.87 -10.84
C VAL A 138 5.26 1.12 -10.00
N ILE A 139 4.35 0.17 -9.97
CA ILE A 139 3.13 0.21 -9.15
C ILE A 139 3.18 -0.94 -8.15
N VAL A 140 3.08 -0.62 -6.87
CA VAL A 140 2.98 -1.60 -5.78
C VAL A 140 1.63 -1.44 -5.10
N ASN A 141 0.77 -2.42 -5.25
CA ASN A 141 -0.55 -2.45 -4.64
C ASN A 141 -0.51 -3.20 -3.31
N MET A 142 -1.26 -2.74 -2.31
CA MET A 142 -1.34 -3.39 -1.01
C MET A 142 -2.56 -4.31 -0.94
N ALA A 143 -2.34 -5.59 -1.22
CA ALA A 143 -3.32 -6.64 -0.99
C ALA A 143 -3.31 -7.06 0.52
N SER A 144 -3.37 -8.33 0.79
CA SER A 144 -3.30 -8.99 2.10
C SER A 144 -3.23 -10.51 1.86
N ILE A 145 -2.85 -11.30 2.85
CA ILE A 145 -3.12 -12.74 2.82
C ILE A 145 -4.63 -13.03 2.70
N ALA A 146 -5.49 -12.12 3.18
CA ALA A 146 -6.94 -12.19 2.94
C ALA A 146 -7.33 -12.10 1.46
N GLY A 147 -6.41 -11.73 0.56
CA GLY A 147 -6.58 -11.82 -0.90
C GLY A 147 -6.21 -13.19 -1.48
N LEU A 148 -5.69 -14.10 -0.67
CA LEU A 148 -5.25 -15.46 -1.06
C LEU A 148 -6.05 -16.56 -0.35
N ILE A 149 -6.40 -16.32 0.91
CA ILE A 149 -7.13 -17.27 1.77
C ILE A 149 -8.22 -16.51 2.56
N ALA A 150 -9.19 -17.25 3.09
CA ALA A 150 -10.17 -16.70 4.03
C ALA A 150 -9.58 -16.57 5.45
N GLY A 151 -10.29 -15.83 6.32
CA GLY A 151 -9.98 -15.70 7.75
C GLY A 151 -9.05 -14.56 8.14
N GLY A 152 -8.56 -13.76 7.18
CA GLY A 152 -7.75 -12.56 7.44
C GLY A 152 -8.55 -11.25 7.45
N GLY A 153 -9.88 -11.32 7.40
CA GLY A 153 -10.83 -10.20 7.41
C GLY A 153 -12.25 -10.72 7.27
N GLY A 154 -13.23 -9.83 7.25
CA GLY A 154 -14.63 -10.14 6.96
C GLY A 154 -14.91 -10.30 5.46
N ALA A 155 -16.19 -10.35 5.10
CA ALA A 155 -16.63 -10.64 3.74
C ALA A 155 -16.18 -9.59 2.72
N ALA A 156 -16.40 -8.30 3.02
CA ALA A 156 -16.09 -7.20 2.11
C ALA A 156 -14.56 -7.02 1.98
N TYR A 157 -13.82 -7.05 3.09
CA TYR A 157 -12.37 -6.92 3.08
C TYR A 157 -11.71 -8.04 2.27
N THR A 158 -12.07 -9.28 2.55
CA THR A 158 -11.54 -10.46 1.83
C THR A 158 -11.81 -10.36 0.33
N ALA A 159 -13.03 -10.02 -0.06
CA ALA A 159 -13.39 -9.84 -1.47
C ALA A 159 -12.57 -8.70 -2.12
N SER A 160 -12.44 -7.55 -1.44
CA SER A 160 -11.67 -6.42 -1.97
C SER A 160 -10.20 -6.78 -2.18
N LYS A 161 -9.59 -7.55 -1.27
CA LYS A 161 -8.17 -7.94 -1.36
C LYS A 161 -7.92 -9.00 -2.45
N HIS A 162 -8.86 -9.89 -2.72
CA HIS A 162 -8.82 -10.77 -3.90
C HIS A 162 -8.92 -9.96 -5.20
N ALA A 163 -9.81 -8.97 -5.25
CA ALA A 163 -9.96 -8.11 -6.42
C ALA A 163 -8.70 -7.29 -6.74
N ILE A 164 -7.97 -6.80 -5.73
CA ILE A 164 -6.67 -6.11 -5.92
C ILE A 164 -5.67 -7.02 -6.62
N ILE A 165 -5.60 -8.29 -6.25
CA ILE A 165 -4.71 -9.27 -6.88
C ILE A 165 -5.07 -9.45 -8.37
N GLY A 166 -6.35 -9.60 -8.69
CA GLY A 166 -6.83 -9.69 -10.06
C GLY A 166 -6.48 -8.45 -10.88
N TYR A 167 -6.74 -7.26 -10.33
CA TYR A 167 -6.43 -5.98 -10.98
C TYR A 167 -4.92 -5.79 -11.18
N THR A 168 -4.09 -6.17 -10.21
CA THR A 168 -2.62 -6.13 -10.34
C THR A 168 -2.13 -6.97 -11.51
N LYS A 169 -2.63 -8.20 -11.65
CA LYS A 169 -2.28 -9.11 -12.75
C LYS A 169 -2.69 -8.53 -14.11
N GLN A 170 -3.91 -7.97 -14.19
CA GLN A 170 -4.41 -7.38 -15.43
C GLN A 170 -3.58 -6.15 -15.84
N LEU A 171 -3.32 -5.22 -14.91
CA LEU A 171 -2.46 -4.06 -15.18
C LEU A 171 -1.06 -4.47 -15.67
N SER A 172 -0.48 -5.47 -15.03
CA SER A 172 0.83 -5.99 -15.42
C SER A 172 0.80 -6.54 -16.85
N PHE A 173 -0.21 -7.33 -17.18
CA PHE A 173 -0.38 -7.89 -18.53
C PHE A 173 -0.53 -6.79 -19.59
N ASP A 174 -1.33 -5.77 -19.32
CA ASP A 174 -1.63 -4.70 -20.28
C ASP A 174 -0.44 -3.77 -20.55
N TYR A 175 0.44 -3.58 -19.54
CA TYR A 175 1.42 -2.49 -19.57
C TYR A 175 2.88 -2.92 -19.39
N ALA A 176 3.20 -4.19 -19.14
CA ALA A 176 4.59 -4.64 -18.98
C ALA A 176 5.45 -4.33 -20.23
N ALA A 177 4.93 -4.60 -21.42
CA ALA A 177 5.62 -4.28 -22.68
C ALA A 177 5.82 -2.77 -22.94
N LYS A 178 5.17 -1.94 -22.14
CA LYS A 178 5.26 -0.46 -22.20
C LYS A 178 6.16 0.13 -21.11
N GLY A 179 6.91 -0.72 -20.40
CA GLY A 179 7.85 -0.30 -19.36
C GLY A 179 7.23 -0.11 -17.98
N ILE A 180 6.01 -0.63 -17.74
CA ILE A 180 5.36 -0.51 -16.42
C ILE A 180 5.41 -1.85 -15.69
N ARG A 181 5.97 -1.85 -14.48
CA ARG A 181 5.95 -3.00 -13.58
C ARG A 181 4.85 -2.84 -12.55
N VAL A 182 4.01 -3.84 -12.41
CA VAL A 182 2.92 -3.83 -11.43
C VAL A 182 2.97 -5.11 -10.62
N ASN A 183 3.11 -4.97 -9.31
CA ASN A 183 3.11 -6.10 -8.38
C ASN A 183 2.26 -5.77 -7.15
N CYS A 184 1.92 -6.75 -6.34
CA CYS A 184 1.28 -6.49 -5.06
C CYS A 184 1.97 -7.22 -3.91
N LEU A 185 1.82 -6.65 -2.73
CA LEU A 185 2.20 -7.25 -1.45
C LEU A 185 0.98 -7.87 -0.79
N ALA A 186 1.17 -9.03 -0.18
CA ALA A 186 0.16 -9.72 0.61
C ALA A 186 0.67 -9.90 2.06
N PRO A 187 0.59 -8.83 2.89
CA PRO A 187 0.99 -8.93 4.28
C PRO A 187 0.06 -9.84 5.10
N GLY A 188 0.64 -10.51 6.11
CA GLY A 188 -0.09 -11.19 7.17
C GLY A 188 -0.29 -10.27 8.38
N ALA A 189 0.03 -10.77 9.57
CA ALA A 189 -0.08 -10.04 10.83
C ALA A 189 1.02 -8.96 10.96
N ILE A 190 0.68 -7.71 10.68
CA ILE A 190 1.57 -6.55 10.78
C ILE A 190 1.09 -5.64 11.91
N LYS A 191 1.98 -5.25 12.82
CA LYS A 191 1.65 -4.40 13.97
C LYS A 191 1.39 -2.95 13.53
N THR A 192 0.14 -2.59 13.30
CA THR A 192 -0.31 -1.27 12.83
C THR A 192 -1.48 -0.75 13.66
N PRO A 193 -1.82 0.54 13.57
CA PRO A 193 -3.06 1.07 14.18
C PRO A 193 -4.34 0.36 13.71
N MET A 194 -4.37 -0.18 12.50
CA MET A 194 -5.50 -0.96 11.96
C MET A 194 -5.83 -2.17 12.86
N ASN A 195 -4.82 -2.78 13.47
CA ASN A 195 -4.93 -3.96 14.33
C ASN A 195 -4.82 -3.62 15.82
N GLN A 196 -4.99 -2.34 16.20
CA GLN A 196 -4.83 -1.91 17.59
C GLN A 196 -5.79 -2.63 18.54
N ALA A 197 -6.97 -3.01 18.08
CA ALA A 197 -7.95 -3.76 18.87
C ALA A 197 -7.41 -5.12 19.33
N ASP A 198 -6.59 -5.78 18.51
CA ASP A 198 -6.00 -7.09 18.84
C ASP A 198 -5.01 -7.03 20.01
N PHE A 199 -4.46 -5.84 20.27
CA PHE A 199 -3.51 -5.55 21.35
C PHE A 199 -4.18 -4.95 22.60
N ALA A 200 -5.52 -4.82 22.63
CA ALA A 200 -6.23 -4.27 23.77
C ALA A 200 -6.21 -5.21 24.99
N GLY A 201 -6.34 -4.66 26.19
CA GLY A 201 -6.36 -5.41 27.44
C GLY A 201 -5.06 -6.19 27.67
N ASP A 202 -5.18 -7.50 27.86
CA ASP A 202 -4.05 -8.43 28.05
C ASP A 202 -3.41 -8.89 26.74
N ALA A 203 -3.85 -8.37 25.61
CA ALA A 203 -3.42 -8.70 24.24
C ALA A 203 -3.58 -10.20 23.89
N THR A 204 -4.60 -10.87 24.41
CA THR A 204 -4.84 -12.30 24.14
C THR A 204 -4.96 -12.58 22.65
N MET A 205 -5.73 -11.78 21.91
CA MET A 205 -5.88 -11.94 20.46
C MET A 205 -4.55 -11.82 19.71
N ALA A 206 -3.76 -10.80 20.03
CA ALA A 206 -2.44 -10.62 19.42
C ALA A 206 -1.48 -11.78 19.74
N LYS A 207 -1.53 -12.32 20.97
CA LYS A 207 -0.74 -13.50 21.37
C LYS A 207 -1.16 -14.75 20.61
N GLU A 208 -2.46 -14.98 20.44
CA GLU A 208 -2.99 -16.12 19.68
C GLU A 208 -2.58 -16.04 18.20
N VAL A 209 -2.70 -14.88 17.58
CA VAL A 209 -2.25 -14.66 16.20
C VAL A 209 -0.74 -14.94 16.08
N ALA A 210 0.07 -14.43 17.00
CA ALA A 210 1.51 -14.70 17.01
C ALA A 210 1.81 -16.20 17.18
N GLN A 211 1.12 -16.89 18.08
CA GLN A 211 1.29 -18.34 18.32
C GLN A 211 0.89 -19.19 17.10
N ASN A 212 -0.14 -18.77 16.37
CA ASN A 212 -0.62 -19.45 15.16
C ASN A 212 0.22 -19.11 13.91
N THR A 213 0.99 -18.03 13.94
CA THR A 213 1.95 -17.70 12.87
C THR A 213 3.19 -18.58 13.00
N PRO A 214 3.68 -19.26 11.95
CA PRO A 214 4.91 -20.06 12.03
C PRO A 214 6.12 -19.28 12.56
N ALA A 215 6.27 -18.01 12.17
CA ALA A 215 7.34 -17.12 12.65
C ALA A 215 7.17 -16.68 14.11
N LYS A 216 6.06 -17.02 14.79
CA LYS A 216 5.77 -16.77 16.22
C LYS A 216 5.77 -15.31 16.63
N ARG A 217 5.48 -14.41 15.72
CA ARG A 217 5.43 -12.97 15.98
C ARG A 217 4.56 -12.22 14.97
N TRP A 218 4.21 -11.02 15.32
CA TRP A 218 3.79 -9.98 14.36
C TRP A 218 5.02 -9.39 13.68
N ALA A 219 4.89 -8.99 12.43
CA ALA A 219 5.93 -8.22 11.75
C ALA A 219 5.78 -6.72 12.04
N ASP A 220 6.89 -6.00 11.90
CA ASP A 220 6.90 -4.55 11.94
C ASP A 220 6.54 -3.98 10.55
N PRO A 221 5.83 -2.84 10.44
CA PRO A 221 5.56 -2.18 9.18
C PRO A 221 6.80 -1.92 8.31
N SER A 222 7.96 -1.73 8.92
CA SER A 222 9.23 -1.55 8.22
C SER A 222 9.63 -2.77 7.38
N GLU A 223 9.26 -3.98 7.79
CA GLU A 223 9.53 -5.20 7.02
C GLU A 223 8.76 -5.20 5.69
N VAL A 224 7.52 -4.68 5.69
CA VAL A 224 6.72 -4.49 4.46
C VAL A 224 7.30 -3.37 3.59
N ALA A 225 7.79 -2.30 4.21
CA ALA A 225 8.44 -1.19 3.51
C ALA A 225 9.73 -1.64 2.81
N GLU A 226 10.55 -2.50 3.43
CA GLU A 226 11.75 -3.08 2.80
C GLU A 226 11.40 -3.89 1.54
N LEU A 227 10.34 -4.69 1.59
CA LEU A 227 9.89 -5.45 0.42
C LEU A 227 9.33 -4.51 -0.68
N SER A 228 8.73 -3.39 -0.29
CA SER A 228 8.30 -2.34 -1.23
C SER A 228 9.49 -1.69 -1.93
N LEU A 229 10.59 -1.40 -1.22
CA LEU A 229 11.83 -0.89 -1.80
C LEU A 229 12.43 -1.88 -2.80
N PHE A 230 12.46 -3.18 -2.43
CA PHE A 230 12.94 -4.22 -3.35
C PHE A 230 12.13 -4.25 -4.63
N LEU A 231 10.78 -4.29 -4.54
CA LEU A 231 9.90 -4.31 -5.72
C LEU A 231 10.03 -3.03 -6.56
N ALA A 232 10.32 -1.88 -5.95
CA ALA A 232 10.54 -0.63 -6.66
C ALA A 232 11.90 -0.60 -7.37
N SER A 233 12.89 -1.33 -6.87
CA SER A 233 14.26 -1.29 -7.36
C SER A 233 14.45 -2.08 -8.67
N PRO A 234 15.55 -1.84 -9.42
CA PRO A 234 15.93 -2.64 -10.58
C PRO A 234 16.18 -4.12 -10.27
N ALA A 235 16.45 -4.48 -9.00
CA ALA A 235 16.61 -5.89 -8.61
C ALA A 235 15.34 -6.73 -8.84
N ALA A 236 14.18 -6.08 -8.97
CA ALA A 236 12.90 -6.71 -9.27
C ALA A 236 12.44 -6.51 -10.73
N ASP A 237 13.36 -6.21 -11.64
CA ASP A 237 13.02 -5.81 -13.02
C ASP A 237 12.25 -6.89 -13.80
N TYR A 238 12.48 -8.16 -13.51
CA TYR A 238 11.77 -9.28 -14.16
C TYR A 238 10.58 -9.81 -13.35
N ILE A 239 10.15 -9.07 -12.30
CA ILE A 239 9.00 -9.44 -11.46
C ILE A 239 7.79 -8.62 -11.91
N HIS A 240 6.79 -9.30 -12.48
CA HIS A 240 5.58 -8.71 -13.03
C HIS A 240 4.34 -9.49 -12.62
N GLY A 241 3.27 -8.81 -12.21
CA GLY A 241 1.98 -9.40 -11.83
C GLY A 241 2.05 -10.34 -10.62
N SER A 242 3.15 -10.28 -9.86
CA SER A 242 3.39 -11.17 -8.73
C SER A 242 2.67 -10.72 -7.47
N VAL A 243 2.30 -11.70 -6.65
CA VAL A 243 1.79 -11.50 -5.29
C VAL A 243 2.88 -11.92 -4.32
N MET A 244 3.51 -10.95 -3.67
CA MET A 244 4.60 -11.21 -2.73
C MET A 244 4.04 -11.32 -1.31
N GLN A 245 4.02 -12.53 -0.77
CA GLN A 245 3.60 -12.80 0.60
C GLN A 245 4.67 -12.35 1.59
N ILE A 246 4.23 -11.69 2.66
CA ILE A 246 5.04 -11.32 3.82
C ILE A 246 4.20 -11.56 5.08
N ASP A 247 4.07 -12.82 5.47
CA ASP A 247 3.07 -13.30 6.41
C ASP A 247 3.61 -14.20 7.52
N GLY A 248 4.94 -14.32 7.62
CA GLY A 248 5.58 -15.18 8.61
C GLY A 248 5.26 -16.66 8.45
N GLY A 249 4.82 -17.08 7.24
CA GLY A 249 4.44 -18.45 6.91
C GLY A 249 2.98 -18.79 7.22
N TRP A 250 2.13 -17.80 7.53
CA TRP A 250 0.72 -18.04 7.87
C TRP A 250 -0.04 -18.83 6.80
N SER A 251 0.18 -18.53 5.54
CA SER A 251 -0.59 -19.11 4.42
C SER A 251 0.00 -20.39 3.84
N VAL A 252 1.17 -20.87 4.30
CA VAL A 252 1.82 -22.06 3.72
C VAL A 252 1.48 -23.37 4.41
N GLY A 253 0.75 -23.36 5.51
CA GLY A 253 0.36 -24.60 6.19
C GLY A 253 -0.58 -24.37 7.37
N LYS A 254 -1.82 -24.72 7.21
CA LYS A 254 -2.79 -25.07 8.27
C LYS A 254 -3.49 -26.35 7.88
#